data_887040e9a68be11e39614eb92d210704
#
_entry.id   887040e9a68be11e39614eb92d210704
#
_cell.length_a   1.000
_cell.length_b   1.000
_cell.length_c   1.000
_cell.angle_alpha   90.00
_cell.angle_beta   90.00
_cell.angle_gamma   90.00
#
_symmetry.space_group_name_H-M   'P 1'
#
loop_
_entity.id
_entity.type
_entity.pdbx_description
1 polymer ?
#
loop_
_entity_poly.entity_id
_entity_poly.type
_entity_poly.pdbx_seq_one_letter_code
_entity_poly.pdbx_strand_id
1 'polypeptide(L)'
;IITDLDLFYMQKIPVKSIVITGTNGKSTACKLIQYILKNDRLDAKLGGNIGKPVLDLKIQKKSIVIIEASSFQLSYTQFVKPSIAAILNIANDHLDWHKTKENYKNSKFKIFSKQGPKDTALLRNKKLISLFNKNNYLSKLKIVKEITLNNLIRKKIRNNYLTSEPNLENLSFAHQISQMFNIKEKVFIEAVNNFKGLP
;
A
#
# COMPACT_ATOMS: atom_id res chain seq x y z
N ILE A 1 15.23 -18.29 -6.99
CA ILE A 1 14.39 -18.13 -5.80
C ILE A 1 13.14 -17.35 -6.22
N ILE A 2 11.97 -17.81 -5.83
CA ILE A 2 10.67 -17.13 -6.00
C ILE A 2 9.97 -17.09 -4.65
N THR A 3 9.08 -16.12 -4.46
CA THR A 3 8.33 -15.93 -3.21
C THR A 3 6.87 -16.36 -3.37
N ASP A 4 6.14 -16.44 -2.27
CA ASP A 4 4.68 -16.61 -2.26
C ASP A 4 3.98 -15.52 -3.07
N LEU A 5 4.50 -14.28 -3.03
CA LEU A 5 4.01 -13.17 -3.85
C LEU A 5 4.19 -13.45 -5.34
N ASP A 6 5.33 -13.99 -5.74
CA ASP A 6 5.57 -14.36 -7.15
C ASP A 6 4.59 -15.44 -7.60
N LEU A 7 4.40 -16.49 -6.79
CA LEU A 7 3.45 -17.57 -7.09
C LEU A 7 2.03 -17.01 -7.26
N PHE A 8 1.63 -16.05 -6.43
CA PHE A 8 0.33 -15.37 -6.57
C PHE A 8 0.20 -14.66 -7.93
N TYR A 9 1.21 -13.87 -8.33
CA TYR A 9 1.15 -13.13 -9.59
C TYR A 9 1.32 -14.02 -10.84
N MET A 10 2.02 -15.13 -10.73
CA MET A 10 2.15 -16.13 -11.81
C MET A 10 0.82 -16.82 -12.14
N GLN A 11 -0.11 -16.90 -11.20
CA GLN A 11 -1.47 -17.45 -11.45
C GLN A 11 -2.30 -16.54 -12.39
N LYS A 12 -1.89 -15.31 -12.64
CA LYS A 12 -2.56 -14.33 -13.52
C LYS A 12 -4.06 -14.16 -13.21
N ILE A 13 -4.44 -14.25 -11.93
CA ILE A 13 -5.82 -14.05 -11.50
C ILE A 13 -6.24 -12.61 -11.87
N PRO A 14 -7.35 -12.41 -12.61
CA PRO A 14 -7.75 -11.10 -13.11
C PRO A 14 -8.40 -10.23 -12.03
N VAL A 15 -7.67 -9.92 -10.98
CA VAL A 15 -8.13 -9.08 -9.86
C VAL A 15 -7.29 -7.82 -9.71
N LYS A 16 -7.87 -6.78 -9.14
CA LYS A 16 -7.10 -5.60 -8.74
C LYS A 16 -6.31 -5.92 -7.48
N SER A 17 -5.00 -5.69 -7.52
CA SER A 17 -4.13 -5.86 -6.36
C SER A 17 -3.49 -4.53 -5.95
N ILE A 18 -3.39 -4.33 -4.63
CA ILE A 18 -2.76 -3.19 -3.98
C ILE A 18 -1.61 -3.75 -3.15
N VAL A 19 -0.36 -3.45 -3.50
CA VAL A 19 0.81 -3.84 -2.70
C VAL A 19 1.33 -2.64 -1.94
N ILE A 20 1.48 -2.82 -0.62
CA ILE A 20 1.97 -1.78 0.28
C ILE A 20 3.24 -2.25 0.96
N THR A 21 4.28 -1.42 0.88
CA THR A 21 5.53 -1.60 1.62
C THR A 21 5.95 -0.29 2.29
N GLY A 22 6.94 -0.36 3.13
CA GLY A 22 7.48 0.77 3.89
C GLY A 22 8.33 0.27 5.05
N THR A 23 9.00 1.14 5.74
CA THR A 23 9.63 0.78 7.02
C THR A 23 8.55 0.67 8.08
N ASN A 24 7.77 1.72 8.30
CA ASN A 24 6.72 1.79 9.31
C ASN A 24 5.33 1.92 8.69
N GLY A 25 4.29 1.59 9.47
CA GLY A 25 2.90 1.86 9.13
C GLY A 25 2.22 0.89 8.16
N LYS A 26 2.94 -0.08 7.58
CA LYS A 26 2.41 -1.03 6.59
C LYS A 26 1.11 -1.70 7.03
N SER A 27 1.13 -2.33 8.18
CA SER A 27 0.00 -3.11 8.70
C SER A 27 -1.22 -2.22 8.98
N THR A 28 -0.99 -1.05 9.58
CA THR A 28 -2.04 -0.04 9.82
C THR A 28 -2.65 0.43 8.50
N ALA A 29 -1.83 0.79 7.51
CA ALA A 29 -2.30 1.23 6.20
C ALA A 29 -3.10 0.14 5.49
N CYS A 30 -2.60 -1.09 5.46
CA CYS A 30 -3.28 -2.23 4.84
C CYS A 30 -4.65 -2.53 5.47
N LYS A 31 -4.70 -2.57 6.81
CA LYS A 31 -5.95 -2.80 7.57
C LYS A 31 -6.95 -1.66 7.38
N LEU A 32 -6.47 -0.40 7.44
CA LEU A 32 -7.31 0.77 7.22
C LEU A 32 -7.92 0.77 5.82
N ILE A 33 -7.13 0.51 4.79
CA ILE A 33 -7.60 0.42 3.41
C ILE A 33 -8.62 -0.71 3.27
N GLN A 34 -8.34 -1.90 3.81
CA GLN A 34 -9.29 -3.00 3.81
C GLN A 34 -10.62 -2.60 4.48
N TYR A 35 -10.54 -1.95 5.63
CA TYR A 35 -11.71 -1.53 6.39
C TYR A 35 -12.56 -0.51 5.60
N ILE A 36 -11.93 0.50 4.99
CA ILE A 36 -12.62 1.50 4.15
C ILE A 36 -13.31 0.83 2.96
N LEU A 37 -12.61 -0.04 2.22
CA LEU A 37 -13.17 -0.73 1.06
C LEU A 37 -14.35 -1.62 1.44
N LYS A 38 -14.27 -2.33 2.57
CA LYS A 38 -15.37 -3.15 3.09
C LYS A 38 -16.58 -2.32 3.53
N ASN A 39 -16.38 -1.14 4.09
CA ASN A 39 -17.48 -0.24 4.44
C ASN A 39 -18.24 0.27 3.21
N ASP A 40 -17.58 0.32 2.04
CA ASP A 40 -18.22 0.57 0.74
C ASP A 40 -18.69 -0.73 0.05
N ARG A 41 -18.82 -1.84 0.79
CA ARG A 41 -19.30 -3.15 0.34
C ARG A 41 -18.43 -3.80 -0.76
N LEU A 42 -17.18 -3.40 -0.90
CA LEU A 42 -16.24 -4.03 -1.82
C LEU A 42 -15.64 -5.29 -1.18
N ASP A 43 -15.42 -6.32 -2.00
CA ASP A 43 -14.81 -7.57 -1.53
C ASP A 43 -13.29 -7.43 -1.39
N ALA A 44 -12.86 -6.80 -0.28
CA ALA A 44 -11.46 -6.53 0.03
C ALA A 44 -10.83 -7.67 0.84
N LYS A 45 -9.85 -8.35 0.27
CA LYS A 45 -9.04 -9.40 0.91
C LYS A 45 -7.69 -8.84 1.32
N LEU A 46 -7.20 -9.20 2.50
CA LEU A 46 -5.91 -8.76 3.04
C LEU A 46 -5.04 -9.96 3.36
N GLY A 47 -3.81 -9.94 2.89
CA GLY A 47 -2.82 -10.96 3.18
C GLY A 47 -1.39 -10.52 2.88
N GLY A 48 -0.46 -11.48 2.85
CA GLY A 48 0.98 -11.27 2.68
C GLY A 48 1.73 -11.33 4.00
N ASN A 49 2.55 -10.33 4.30
CA ASN A 49 3.34 -10.27 5.55
C ASN A 49 2.46 -10.05 6.80
N ILE A 50 1.18 -9.78 6.64
CA ILE A 50 0.19 -9.66 7.74
C ILE A 50 -1.02 -10.54 7.47
N GLY A 51 -1.57 -11.10 8.53
CA GLY A 51 -2.80 -11.89 8.46
C GLY A 51 -2.57 -13.25 7.81
N LYS A 52 -3.25 -13.52 6.70
CA LYS A 52 -3.14 -14.80 5.97
C LYS A 52 -2.05 -14.71 4.90
N PRO A 53 -1.32 -15.81 4.62
CA PRO A 53 -0.50 -15.89 3.42
C PRO A 53 -1.32 -15.54 2.17
N VAL A 54 -0.70 -14.89 1.19
CA VAL A 54 -1.44 -14.41 0.00
C VAL A 54 -2.10 -15.55 -0.78
N LEU A 55 -1.48 -16.74 -0.76
CA LEU A 55 -1.98 -17.94 -1.45
C LEU A 55 -3.20 -18.58 -0.78
N ASP A 56 -3.43 -18.29 0.51
CA ASP A 56 -4.57 -18.81 1.27
C ASP A 56 -5.83 -17.94 1.19
N LEU A 57 -5.74 -16.85 0.43
CA LEU A 57 -6.86 -15.92 0.28
C LEU A 57 -7.94 -16.53 -0.63
N LYS A 58 -9.17 -16.59 -0.13
CA LYS A 58 -10.33 -16.95 -0.95
C LYS A 58 -10.70 -15.79 -1.86
N ILE A 59 -10.19 -15.81 -3.08
CA ILE A 59 -10.31 -14.73 -4.08
C ILE A 59 -11.40 -15.05 -5.08
N GLN A 60 -12.25 -14.07 -5.37
CA GLN A 60 -13.28 -14.11 -6.39
C GLN A 60 -12.95 -13.09 -7.51
N LYS A 61 -13.60 -13.18 -8.66
CA LYS A 61 -13.35 -12.32 -9.83
C LYS A 61 -13.42 -10.80 -9.54
N LYS A 62 -14.24 -10.40 -8.55
CA LYS A 62 -14.41 -8.99 -8.15
C LYS A 62 -13.62 -8.62 -6.89
N SER A 63 -12.84 -9.53 -6.33
CA SER A 63 -12.04 -9.23 -5.15
C SER A 63 -11.00 -8.15 -5.42
N ILE A 64 -10.73 -7.34 -4.41
CA ILE A 64 -9.59 -6.42 -4.34
C ILE A 64 -8.62 -7.02 -3.34
N VAL A 65 -7.41 -7.36 -3.80
CA VAL A 65 -6.41 -8.01 -2.96
C VAL A 65 -5.43 -6.97 -2.45
N ILE A 66 -5.39 -6.77 -1.14
CA ILE A 66 -4.45 -5.89 -0.46
C ILE A 66 -3.33 -6.76 0.10
N ILE A 67 -2.10 -6.46 -0.26
CA ILE A 67 -0.93 -7.24 0.11
C ILE A 67 0.04 -6.36 0.88
N GLU A 68 0.32 -6.73 2.13
CA GLU A 68 1.48 -6.19 2.82
C GLU A 68 2.73 -6.94 2.36
N ALA A 69 3.73 -6.21 1.88
CA ALA A 69 4.99 -6.80 1.44
C ALA A 69 6.17 -6.30 2.27
N SER A 70 6.95 -7.23 2.83
CA SER A 70 8.19 -6.94 3.52
C SER A 70 9.34 -6.71 2.53
N SER A 71 10.41 -6.04 2.99
CA SER A 71 11.64 -5.91 2.18
C SER A 71 12.30 -7.25 1.90
N PHE A 72 12.16 -8.21 2.79
CA PHE A 72 12.68 -9.58 2.62
C PHE A 72 12.01 -10.28 1.46
N GLN A 73 10.67 -10.33 1.43
CA GLN A 73 9.90 -10.89 0.32
C GLN A 73 10.28 -10.18 -0.98
N LEU A 74 10.26 -8.83 -0.98
CA LEU A 74 10.54 -8.04 -2.18
C LEU A 74 11.97 -8.21 -2.71
N SER A 75 12.95 -8.54 -1.86
CA SER A 75 14.32 -8.80 -2.32
C SER A 75 14.42 -9.94 -3.32
N TYR A 76 13.56 -10.93 -3.21
CA TYR A 76 13.57 -12.12 -4.06
C TYR A 76 12.51 -12.11 -5.17
N THR A 77 11.54 -11.16 -5.13
CA THR A 77 10.47 -11.13 -6.13
C THR A 77 10.97 -10.82 -7.53
N GLN A 78 10.32 -11.45 -8.51
CA GLN A 78 10.57 -11.29 -9.94
C GLN A 78 9.31 -10.99 -10.76
N PHE A 79 8.12 -11.40 -10.26
CA PHE A 79 6.86 -11.38 -11.01
C PHE A 79 5.79 -10.47 -10.40
N VAL A 80 6.08 -9.82 -9.27
CA VAL A 80 5.12 -8.94 -8.57
C VAL A 80 4.74 -7.75 -9.46
N LYS A 81 3.46 -7.72 -9.86
CA LYS A 81 2.88 -6.69 -10.75
C LYS A 81 1.54 -6.20 -10.20
N PRO A 82 1.55 -5.33 -9.19
CA PRO A 82 0.31 -4.80 -8.62
C PRO A 82 -0.33 -3.74 -9.51
N SER A 83 -1.68 -3.67 -9.50
CA SER A 83 -2.42 -2.57 -10.13
C SER A 83 -2.14 -1.23 -9.44
N ILE A 84 -1.93 -1.26 -8.12
CA ILE A 84 -1.54 -0.12 -7.30
C ILE A 84 -0.41 -0.56 -6.38
N ALA A 85 0.70 0.17 -6.40
CA ALA A 85 1.84 -0.05 -5.52
C ALA A 85 2.11 1.20 -4.67
N ALA A 86 2.36 1.04 -3.38
CA ALA A 86 2.66 2.14 -2.47
C ALA A 86 3.91 1.86 -1.63
N ILE A 87 4.84 2.81 -1.61
CA ILE A 87 5.89 2.88 -0.60
C ILE A 87 5.54 4.03 0.35
N LEU A 88 5.18 3.70 1.59
CA LEU A 88 4.81 4.69 2.60
C LEU A 88 6.02 5.55 2.95
N ASN A 89 7.04 4.92 3.50
CA ASN A 89 8.28 5.56 3.93
C ASN A 89 9.46 4.58 3.84
N ILE A 90 10.67 5.13 3.86
CA ILE A 90 11.91 4.36 4.00
C ILE A 90 12.78 5.05 5.03
N ALA A 91 13.04 4.40 6.15
CA ALA A 91 14.02 4.75 7.17
C ALA A 91 15.11 3.66 7.25
N ASN A 92 16.12 3.86 8.06
CA ASN A 92 17.16 2.85 8.28
C ASN A 92 16.56 1.68 9.09
N ASP A 93 16.60 0.49 8.50
CA ASP A 93 16.11 -0.72 9.14
C ASP A 93 16.73 -1.95 8.46
N HIS A 94 16.79 -3.09 9.16
CA HIS A 94 17.23 -4.39 8.63
C HIS A 94 18.57 -4.36 7.86
N LEU A 95 19.54 -3.52 8.31
CA LEU A 95 20.84 -3.40 7.65
C LEU A 95 21.75 -4.61 7.91
N ASP A 96 21.52 -5.35 8.99
CA ASP A 96 22.10 -6.64 9.28
C ASP A 96 21.87 -7.63 8.13
N TRP A 97 20.68 -7.64 7.55
CA TRP A 97 20.28 -8.51 6.46
C TRP A 97 20.58 -7.92 5.09
N HIS A 98 20.15 -6.68 4.82
CA HIS A 98 20.30 -6.03 3.50
C HIS A 98 21.73 -5.54 3.22
N LYS A 99 22.62 -5.52 4.23
CA LYS A 99 24.00 -5.04 4.20
C LYS A 99 24.13 -3.54 3.98
N THR A 100 23.34 -2.93 3.11
CA THR A 100 23.39 -1.50 2.82
C THR A 100 22.01 -0.87 2.77
N LYS A 101 21.94 0.45 3.06
CA LYS A 101 20.71 1.25 2.88
C LYS A 101 20.20 1.22 1.45
N GLU A 102 21.12 1.17 0.49
CA GLU A 102 20.78 1.12 -0.93
C GLU A 102 20.07 -0.19 -1.28
N ASN A 103 20.60 -1.34 -0.84
CA ASN A 103 19.96 -2.64 -1.05
C ASN A 103 18.57 -2.71 -0.42
N TYR A 104 18.41 -2.19 0.81
CA TYR A 104 17.12 -2.12 1.49
C TYR A 104 16.11 -1.28 0.70
N LYS A 105 16.52 -0.11 0.24
CA LYS A 105 15.70 0.77 -0.59
C LYS A 105 15.33 0.10 -1.92
N ASN A 106 16.32 -0.46 -2.61
CA ASN A 106 16.13 -1.12 -3.90
C ASN A 106 15.20 -2.33 -3.80
N SER A 107 15.26 -3.10 -2.71
CA SER A 107 14.32 -4.20 -2.49
C SER A 107 12.86 -3.71 -2.50
N LYS A 108 12.56 -2.60 -1.81
CA LYS A 108 11.20 -2.04 -1.79
C LYS A 108 10.76 -1.49 -3.15
N PHE A 109 11.67 -0.91 -3.91
CA PHE A 109 11.36 -0.37 -5.24
C PHE A 109 11.02 -1.45 -6.27
N LYS A 110 11.34 -2.72 -6.01
CA LYS A 110 10.93 -3.84 -6.88
C LYS A 110 9.40 -3.93 -7.09
N ILE A 111 8.59 -3.41 -6.18
CA ILE A 111 7.12 -3.38 -6.37
C ILE A 111 6.68 -2.63 -7.64
N PHE A 112 7.51 -1.72 -8.15
CA PHE A 112 7.23 -0.96 -9.36
C PHE A 112 7.79 -1.60 -10.63
N SER A 113 8.75 -2.53 -10.51
CA SER A 113 9.58 -3.02 -11.62
C SER A 113 8.80 -3.71 -12.76
N LYS A 114 7.66 -4.32 -12.45
CA LYS A 114 6.80 -5.01 -13.42
C LYS A 114 5.50 -4.27 -13.73
N GLN A 115 5.26 -3.12 -13.09
CA GLN A 115 4.10 -2.29 -13.41
C GLN A 115 4.19 -1.74 -14.83
N GLY A 116 3.05 -1.64 -15.49
CA GLY A 116 2.92 -1.05 -16.83
C GLY A 116 2.19 0.29 -16.80
N PRO A 117 1.94 0.89 -17.98
CA PRO A 117 1.33 2.24 -18.10
C PRO A 117 -0.10 2.37 -17.54
N LYS A 118 -0.79 1.26 -17.32
CA LYS A 118 -2.13 1.22 -16.71
C LYS A 118 -2.10 1.15 -15.18
N ASP A 119 -0.96 0.78 -14.60
CA ASP A 119 -0.77 0.62 -13.17
C ASP A 119 -0.37 1.95 -12.51
N THR A 120 -0.54 2.05 -11.20
CA THR A 120 -0.27 3.28 -10.45
C THR A 120 0.73 3.05 -9.34
N ALA A 121 1.77 3.89 -9.31
CA ALA A 121 2.70 4.02 -8.19
C ALA A 121 2.27 5.18 -7.28
N LEU A 122 2.23 4.94 -5.97
CA LEU A 122 1.89 5.94 -4.96
C LEU A 122 3.12 6.25 -4.10
N LEU A 123 3.54 7.49 -4.10
CA LEU A 123 4.65 8.02 -3.29
C LEU A 123 4.30 9.38 -2.71
N ARG A 124 4.88 9.71 -1.56
CA ARG A 124 4.74 11.03 -0.93
C ARG A 124 6.10 11.74 -0.76
N ASN A 125 7.12 11.01 -0.36
CA ASN A 125 8.43 11.58 -0.05
C ASN A 125 9.16 12.05 -1.32
N LYS A 126 9.65 13.30 -1.31
CA LYS A 126 10.34 13.92 -2.46
C LYS A 126 11.56 13.12 -2.94
N LYS A 127 12.35 12.53 -2.01
CA LYS A 127 13.53 11.71 -2.35
C LYS A 127 13.12 10.42 -3.05
N LEU A 128 12.02 9.78 -2.61
CA LEU A 128 11.50 8.56 -3.25
C LEU A 128 10.92 8.88 -4.63
N ILE A 129 10.25 10.01 -4.79
CA ILE A 129 9.73 10.49 -6.07
C ILE A 129 10.88 10.74 -7.06
N SER A 130 11.94 11.43 -6.64
CA SER A 130 13.13 11.66 -7.46
C SER A 130 13.77 10.33 -7.91
N LEU A 131 13.88 9.37 -7.01
CA LEU A 131 14.42 8.05 -7.33
C LEU A 131 13.51 7.28 -8.30
N PHE A 132 12.19 7.35 -8.12
CA PHE A 132 11.23 6.75 -9.03
C PHE A 132 11.40 7.28 -10.46
N ASN A 133 11.49 8.60 -10.61
CA ASN A 133 11.68 9.24 -11.92
C ASN A 133 13.04 8.87 -12.55
N LYS A 134 14.09 8.76 -11.74
CA LYS A 134 15.44 8.35 -12.23
C LYS A 134 15.45 6.92 -12.78
N ASN A 135 14.63 6.02 -12.24
CA ASN A 135 14.58 4.61 -12.64
C ASN A 135 13.65 4.34 -13.85
N ASN A 136 13.00 5.36 -14.40
CA ASN A 136 12.13 5.26 -15.58
C ASN A 136 11.06 4.15 -15.49
N TYR A 137 10.41 3.98 -14.33
CA TYR A 137 9.31 3.03 -14.20
C TYR A 137 8.14 3.40 -15.10
N LEU A 138 7.45 2.40 -15.66
CA LEU A 138 6.39 2.59 -16.66
C LEU A 138 5.04 2.99 -16.03
N SER A 139 4.85 2.73 -14.74
CA SER A 139 3.58 3.03 -14.07
C SER A 139 3.36 4.55 -13.89
N LYS A 140 2.09 4.92 -13.81
CA LYS A 140 1.70 6.32 -13.53
C LYS A 140 2.04 6.67 -12.09
N LEU A 141 2.95 7.62 -11.90
CA LEU A 141 3.23 8.16 -10.57
C LEU A 141 2.10 9.08 -10.12
N LYS A 142 1.53 8.80 -8.96
CA LYS A 142 0.59 9.67 -8.27
C LYS A 142 1.16 10.08 -6.93
N ILE A 143 1.36 11.39 -6.75
CA ILE A 143 1.91 11.95 -5.51
C ILE A 143 0.80 12.02 -4.48
N VAL A 144 1.00 11.35 -3.35
CA VAL A 144 0.06 11.38 -2.22
C VAL A 144 0.20 12.69 -1.48
N LYS A 145 -0.88 13.46 -1.45
CA LYS A 145 -0.96 14.71 -0.68
C LYS A 145 -1.33 14.40 0.78
N GLU A 146 -0.68 15.07 1.70
CA GLU A 146 -1.01 14.94 3.12
C GLU A 146 -2.40 15.52 3.42
N ILE A 147 -3.14 14.86 4.29
CA ILE A 147 -4.38 15.38 4.86
C ILE A 147 -4.01 16.34 5.99
N THR A 148 -3.77 17.61 5.64
CA THR A 148 -3.41 18.66 6.59
C THR A 148 -4.62 19.17 7.38
N LEU A 149 -4.38 19.86 8.49
CA LEU A 149 -5.42 20.46 9.34
C LEU A 149 -6.35 21.43 8.58
N ASN A 150 -5.86 22.06 7.51
CA ASN A 150 -6.64 22.95 6.65
C ASN A 150 -7.55 22.24 5.67
N ASN A 151 -7.40 20.91 5.51
CA ASN A 151 -8.24 20.13 4.63
C ASN A 151 -9.63 19.93 5.25
N LEU A 152 -10.70 20.21 4.50
CA LEU A 152 -12.09 20.05 4.95
C LEU A 152 -12.39 18.62 5.43
N ILE A 153 -11.81 17.62 4.79
CA ILE A 153 -11.95 16.21 5.20
C ILE A 153 -11.33 16.01 6.58
N ARG A 154 -10.13 16.57 6.83
CA ARG A 154 -9.44 16.44 8.12
C ARG A 154 -10.27 16.97 9.28
N LYS A 155 -10.99 18.07 9.08
CA LYS A 155 -11.87 18.66 10.09
C LYS A 155 -13.04 17.75 10.50
N LYS A 156 -13.45 16.83 9.64
CA LYS A 156 -14.53 15.84 9.89
C LYS A 156 -14.04 14.54 10.52
N ILE A 157 -12.70 14.31 10.57
CA ILE A 157 -12.09 13.11 11.15
C ILE A 157 -11.87 13.34 12.66
N ARG A 158 -12.53 12.51 13.48
CA ARG A 158 -12.48 12.55 14.96
C ARG A 158 -11.60 11.45 15.55
N ASN A 159 -11.03 10.58 14.71
CA ASN A 159 -10.20 9.46 15.13
C ASN A 159 -8.78 9.93 15.48
N ASN A 160 -8.51 10.14 16.76
CA ASN A 160 -7.22 10.63 17.25
C ASN A 160 -6.06 9.68 16.93
N TYR A 161 -6.29 8.37 16.90
CA TYR A 161 -5.26 7.39 16.53
C TYR A 161 -4.77 7.61 15.09
N LEU A 162 -5.69 7.79 14.13
CA LEU A 162 -5.31 7.97 12.73
C LEU A 162 -4.83 9.39 12.40
N THR A 163 -5.15 10.37 13.24
CA THR A 163 -4.75 11.77 13.03
C THR A 163 -3.51 12.18 13.80
N SER A 164 -2.96 11.26 14.61
CA SER A 164 -1.64 11.43 15.26
C SER A 164 -0.51 11.08 14.30
N GLU A 165 0.64 11.70 14.51
CA GLU A 165 1.89 11.17 13.97
C GLU A 165 2.17 9.80 14.64
N PRO A 166 2.58 8.76 13.96
CA PRO A 166 2.95 8.61 12.54
C PRO A 166 1.80 8.15 11.62
N ASN A 167 0.55 8.06 12.12
CA ASN A 167 -0.57 7.48 11.38
C ASN A 167 -1.17 8.40 10.31
N LEU A 168 -0.87 9.71 10.37
CA LEU A 168 -1.36 10.68 9.38
C LEU A 168 -0.89 10.36 7.95
N GLU A 169 0.32 9.81 7.82
CA GLU A 169 0.82 9.32 6.53
C GLU A 169 -0.03 8.15 6.03
N ASN A 170 -0.30 7.15 6.89
CA ASN A 170 -1.15 6.00 6.54
C ASN A 170 -2.55 6.43 6.12
N LEU A 171 -3.13 7.40 6.83
CA LEU A 171 -4.43 7.98 6.51
C LEU A 171 -4.41 8.67 5.13
N SER A 172 -3.34 9.39 4.79
CA SER A 172 -3.19 10.07 3.51
C SER A 172 -3.12 9.08 2.34
N PHE A 173 -2.38 7.98 2.48
CA PHE A 173 -2.36 6.90 1.50
C PHE A 173 -3.72 6.21 1.37
N ALA A 174 -4.38 5.91 2.48
CA ALA A 174 -5.71 5.31 2.47
C ALA A 174 -6.75 6.21 1.79
N HIS A 175 -6.71 7.52 2.03
CA HIS A 175 -7.56 8.49 1.34
C HIS A 175 -7.30 8.51 -0.17
N GLN A 176 -6.03 8.55 -0.59
CA GLN A 176 -5.69 8.53 -2.01
C GLN A 176 -6.17 7.26 -2.70
N ILE A 177 -6.04 6.10 -2.04
CA ILE A 177 -6.53 4.82 -2.56
C ILE A 177 -8.07 4.81 -2.61
N SER A 178 -8.75 5.29 -1.56
CA SER A 178 -10.21 5.35 -1.55
C SER A 178 -10.77 6.18 -2.72
N GLN A 179 -10.13 7.29 -3.06
CA GLN A 179 -10.49 8.10 -4.24
C GLN A 179 -10.32 7.32 -5.56
N MET A 180 -9.30 6.45 -5.67
CA MET A 180 -9.08 5.62 -6.86
C MET A 180 -10.16 4.54 -7.05
N PHE A 181 -10.86 4.17 -5.97
CA PHE A 181 -12.02 3.28 -5.99
C PHE A 181 -13.36 4.03 -5.99
N ASN A 182 -13.34 5.35 -6.15
CA ASN A 182 -14.54 6.22 -6.16
C ASN A 182 -15.37 6.12 -4.87
N ILE A 183 -14.72 5.84 -3.73
CA ILE A 183 -15.37 5.81 -2.42
C ILE A 183 -15.89 7.22 -2.09
N LYS A 184 -17.17 7.32 -1.75
CA LYS A 184 -17.78 8.62 -1.37
C LYS A 184 -17.14 9.15 -0.08
N GLU A 185 -16.92 10.46 -0.01
CA GLU A 185 -16.29 11.12 1.15
C GLU A 185 -16.98 10.75 2.47
N LYS A 186 -18.32 10.69 2.47
CA LYS A 186 -19.10 10.29 3.65
C LYS A 186 -18.71 8.90 4.16
N VAL A 187 -18.62 7.91 3.27
CA VAL A 187 -18.24 6.52 3.61
C VAL A 187 -16.80 6.48 4.13
N PHE A 188 -15.89 7.21 3.48
CA PHE A 188 -14.50 7.31 3.92
C PHE A 188 -14.41 7.85 5.35
N ILE A 189 -15.06 9.00 5.65
CA ILE A 189 -15.03 9.65 6.96
C ILE A 189 -15.64 8.73 8.02
N GLU A 190 -16.77 8.09 7.74
CA GLU A 190 -17.43 7.15 8.66
C GLU A 190 -16.51 5.96 8.97
N ALA A 191 -15.92 5.34 7.96
CA ALA A 191 -14.98 4.24 8.13
C ALA A 191 -13.75 4.65 8.97
N VAL A 192 -13.15 5.79 8.66
CA VAL A 192 -11.99 6.32 9.39
C VAL A 192 -12.34 6.59 10.85
N ASN A 193 -13.49 7.19 11.14
CA ASN A 193 -13.92 7.50 12.50
C ASN A 193 -14.19 6.25 13.33
N ASN A 194 -14.64 5.16 12.71
CA ASN A 194 -14.95 3.89 13.37
C ASN A 194 -13.76 2.90 13.40
N PHE A 195 -12.65 3.22 12.76
CA PHE A 195 -11.48 2.34 12.73
C PHE A 195 -10.80 2.29 14.11
N LYS A 196 -10.70 1.09 14.69
CA LYS A 196 -10.17 0.89 16.06
C LYS A 196 -8.66 0.64 16.13
N GLY A 197 -7.95 0.69 14.97
CA GLY A 197 -6.53 0.37 14.91
C GLY A 197 -6.27 -1.12 14.68
N LEU A 198 -5.03 -1.52 14.97
CA LEU A 198 -4.62 -2.93 15.01
C LEU A 198 -4.98 -3.51 16.38
N PRO A 199 -5.34 -4.80 16.48
CA PRO A 199 -5.52 -5.49 17.76
C PRO A 199 -4.18 -5.58 18.50
#